data_0d71a76a54246133b42a43c9a779ca11
#
_entry.id   0d71a76a54246133b42a43c9a779ca11
#
_cell.length_a   1.000
_cell.length_b   1.000
_cell.length_c   1.000
_cell.angle_alpha   90.00
_cell.angle_beta   90.00
_cell.angle_gamma   90.00
#
_symmetry.space_group_name_H-M   'P 1'
#
loop_
_entity.id
_entity.type
_entity.pdbx_description
1 polymer ?
#
loop_
_entity_poly.entity_id
_entity_poly.type
_entity_poly.pdbx_seq_one_letter_code
_entity_poly.pdbx_strand_id
1 'polypeptide(L)' 'MKPKMTMRECTAAVGSVTLAMRAQQALAQAAIPATVVKIEASSSRRGCVYGVQFSCLQEYNVKKVLEAARIQVKQWNRME' A
#
# COMPACT_ATOMS: atom_id res chain seq x y z
N MET A 1 -24.79 2.61 -13.09
CA MET A 1 -24.26 2.80 -12.86
C MET A 1 -23.69 3.08 -12.36
N LYS A 2 -23.08 3.18 -12.26
CA LYS A 2 -22.37 3.43 -11.76
C LYS A 2 -21.70 3.97 -11.53
N PRO A 3 -21.54 4.36 -11.52
CA PRO A 3 -20.72 4.95 -11.34
C PRO A 3 -19.76 4.78 -10.91
N LYS A 4 -19.04 5.03 -10.87
CA LYS A 4 -18.17 4.82 -10.42
C LYS A 4 -17.69 5.45 -9.61
N MET A 5 -17.73 5.40 -8.90
CA MET A 5 -17.29 5.99 -8.13
C MET A 5 -16.10 5.98 -7.94
N THR A 6 -15.64 6.46 -7.90
CA THR A 6 -14.46 6.57 -7.85
C THR A 6 -13.81 6.29 -6.65
N MET A 7 -13.42 5.14 -6.45
CA MET A 7 -12.62 4.81 -5.41
C MET A 7 -11.26 5.02 -5.82
N ARG A 8 -10.60 6.01 -5.35
CA ARG A 8 -9.21 6.21 -5.60
C ARG A 8 -8.40 5.20 -4.84
N GLU A 9 -7.34 4.75 -5.45
CA GLU A 9 -6.47 3.79 -4.81
C GLU A 9 -5.14 4.41 -4.51
N CYS A 10 -4.64 4.15 -3.32
CA CYS A 10 -3.35 4.63 -2.89
C CYS A 10 -2.42 3.45 -2.70
N THR A 11 -1.14 3.71 -2.80
CA THR A 11 -0.13 2.67 -2.67
C THR A 11 0.92 3.10 -1.69
N ALA A 12 1.31 2.18 -0.83
CA ALA A 12 2.38 2.42 0.13
C ALA A 12 3.54 1.52 -0.24
N ALA A 13 4.63 2.12 -0.67
CA ALA A 13 5.81 1.36 -1.08
C ALA A 13 6.64 1.05 0.15
N VAL A 14 6.86 -0.22 0.41
CA VAL A 14 7.61 -0.62 1.60
C VAL A 14 8.95 -1.25 1.26
N GLY A 15 9.17 -1.65 0.04
CA GLY A 15 10.45 -2.16 -0.38
C GLY A 15 10.42 -3.61 -0.79
N SER A 16 10.56 -4.51 0.14
CA SER A 16 10.65 -5.92 -0.20
C SER A 16 9.29 -6.58 -0.21
N VAL A 17 9.19 -7.70 -0.90
CA VAL A 17 7.94 -8.43 -0.95
C VAL A 17 7.58 -8.96 0.43
N THR A 18 8.57 -9.30 1.23
CA THR A 18 8.31 -9.79 2.58
C THR A 18 7.65 -8.71 3.42
N LEU A 19 8.15 -7.49 3.33
CA LEU A 19 7.54 -6.40 4.08
C LEU A 19 6.14 -6.09 3.55
N ALA A 20 5.96 -6.20 2.24
CA ALA A 20 4.65 -5.94 1.67
C ALA A 20 3.64 -6.97 2.16
N MET A 21 4.05 -8.22 2.27
CA MET A 21 3.15 -9.25 2.77
C MET A 21 2.84 -9.05 4.24
N ARG A 22 3.82 -8.62 5.01
CA ARG A 22 3.56 -8.33 6.41
C ARG A 22 2.62 -7.13 6.56
N ALA A 23 2.79 -6.13 5.70
CA ALA A 23 1.90 -4.98 5.73
C ALA A 23 0.48 -5.40 5.38
N GLN A 24 0.34 -6.25 4.37
CA GLN A 24 -0.99 -6.72 4.00
C GLN A 24 -1.63 -7.48 5.15
N GLN A 25 -0.87 -8.31 5.81
CA GLN A 25 -1.39 -9.07 6.92
C GLN A 25 -1.85 -8.17 8.05
N ALA A 26 -1.03 -7.19 8.39
CA ALA A 26 -1.39 -6.26 9.46
C ALA A 26 -2.66 -5.51 9.11
N LEU A 27 -2.78 -5.10 7.85
CA LEU A 27 -3.98 -4.38 7.42
C LEU A 27 -5.20 -5.29 7.43
N ALA A 28 -5.02 -6.55 7.04
CA ALA A 28 -6.13 -7.47 7.06
C ALA A 28 -6.64 -7.68 8.49
N GLN A 29 -5.74 -7.73 9.44
CA GLN A 29 -6.16 -7.88 10.82
C GLN A 29 -6.91 -6.66 11.32
N ALA A 30 -6.67 -5.52 10.72
CA ALA A 30 -7.40 -4.31 11.07
C ALA A 30 -8.62 -4.12 10.18
N ALA A 31 -9.00 -5.14 9.42
CA ALA A 31 -10.15 -5.11 8.54
C ALA A 31 -9.99 -4.07 7.42
N ILE A 32 -8.78 -3.86 6.98
CA ILE A 32 -8.49 -2.94 5.88
C ILE A 32 -8.07 -3.77 4.69
N PRO A 33 -8.87 -3.83 3.64
CA PRO A 33 -8.49 -4.60 2.45
C PRO A 33 -7.27 -3.98 1.78
N ALA A 34 -6.29 -4.79 1.47
CA ALA A 34 -5.10 -4.32 0.81
C ALA A 34 -4.53 -5.44 -0.04
N THR A 35 -3.86 -5.07 -1.10
CA THR A 35 -3.29 -6.03 -2.04
C THR A 35 -1.81 -5.75 -2.21
N VAL A 36 -1.01 -6.80 -2.18
CA VAL A 36 0.42 -6.65 -2.44
C VAL A 36 0.59 -6.37 -3.93
N VAL A 37 1.33 -5.31 -4.25
CA VAL A 37 1.56 -4.94 -5.62
C VAL A 37 3.04 -4.72 -5.85
N LYS A 38 3.44 -4.90 -7.08
CA LYS A 38 4.80 -4.65 -7.49
C LYS A 38 4.84 -3.29 -8.15
N ILE A 39 5.69 -2.43 -7.64
CA ILE A 39 5.78 -1.07 -8.13
C ILE A 39 7.04 -0.94 -8.94
N GLU A 40 6.89 -0.58 -10.20
CA GLU A 40 8.05 -0.38 -11.04
C GLU A 40 8.49 1.05 -10.95
N ALA A 41 9.70 1.23 -10.52
CA ALA A 41 10.25 2.56 -10.46
C ALA A 41 11.19 2.70 -11.64
N SER A 42 10.80 3.49 -12.60
CA SER A 42 11.57 3.59 -13.82
C SER A 42 12.98 4.10 -13.58
N SER A 43 13.17 4.83 -12.52
CA SER A 43 14.49 5.36 -12.24
C SER A 43 15.28 4.48 -11.29
N SER A 44 14.71 3.36 -10.89
CA SER A 44 15.40 2.53 -9.92
C SER A 44 16.35 1.58 -10.58
N ARG A 45 17.57 1.53 -10.13
CA ARG A 45 18.50 0.58 -10.61
C ARG A 45 18.35 -0.75 -9.95
N ARG A 46 17.65 -0.78 -8.86
CA ARG A 46 17.51 -2.01 -8.13
C ARG A 46 16.32 -2.80 -8.55
N GLY A 47 15.62 -2.34 -9.54
CA GLY A 47 14.47 -3.06 -10.04
C GLY A 47 13.21 -2.65 -9.31
N CYS A 48 12.41 -3.63 -8.95
CA CYS A 48 11.06 -3.35 -8.49
C CYS A 48 11.00 -3.19 -6.99
N VAL A 49 10.06 -2.37 -6.59
CA VAL A 49 9.76 -2.17 -5.18
C VAL A 49 8.37 -2.73 -4.95
N TYR A 50 8.17 -3.36 -3.83
CA TYR A 50 6.87 -3.91 -3.50
C TYR A 50 6.17 -3.04 -2.47
N GLY A 51 4.85 -3.05 -2.53
CA GLY A 51 4.06 -2.29 -1.59
C GLY A 51 2.67 -2.86 -1.51
N VAL A 52 1.77 -2.09 -0.90
CA VAL A 52 0.38 -2.50 -0.77
C VAL A 52 -0.51 -1.43 -1.36
N GLN A 53 -1.57 -1.88 -2.01
CA GLN A 53 -2.54 -1.00 -2.63
C GLN A 53 -3.82 -1.06 -1.82
N PHE A 54 -4.40 0.09 -1.54
CA PHE A 54 -5.57 0.16 -0.68
C PHE A 54 -6.39 1.38 -1.07
N SER A 55 -7.60 1.45 -0.53
CA SER A 55 -8.45 2.59 -0.79
C SER A 55 -7.90 3.82 -0.10
N CYS A 56 -7.84 4.93 -0.80
CA CYS A 56 -7.33 6.16 -0.22
C CYS A 56 -8.18 6.63 0.95
N LEU A 57 -9.42 6.17 1.01
CA LEU A 57 -10.26 6.51 2.16
C LEU A 57 -9.71 5.93 3.46
N GLN A 58 -8.91 4.89 3.35
CA GLN A 58 -8.32 4.26 4.52
C GLN A 58 -6.89 4.70 4.78
N GLU A 59 -6.44 5.71 4.08
CA GLU A 59 -5.03 6.09 4.16
C GLU A 59 -4.60 6.37 5.59
N TYR A 60 -5.41 7.10 6.34
CA TYR A 60 -5.07 7.43 7.70
C TYR A 60 -4.95 6.17 8.56
N ASN A 61 -5.91 5.27 8.42
CA ASN A 61 -5.87 4.03 9.19
C ASN A 61 -4.70 3.15 8.77
N VAL A 62 -4.41 3.13 7.48
CA VAL A 62 -3.28 2.36 6.99
C VAL A 62 -1.98 2.87 7.61
N LYS A 63 -1.83 4.19 7.67
CA LYS A 63 -0.65 4.75 8.30
C LYS A 63 -0.51 4.29 9.73
N LYS A 64 -1.59 4.35 10.48
CA LYS A 64 -1.54 3.97 11.88
C LYS A 64 -1.23 2.50 12.06
N VAL A 65 -1.82 1.65 11.24
CA VAL A 65 -1.59 0.23 11.36
C VAL A 65 -0.14 -0.12 11.02
N LEU A 66 0.38 0.48 9.95
CA LEU A 66 1.75 0.18 9.56
C LEU A 66 2.75 0.70 10.58
N GLU A 67 2.46 1.85 11.18
CA GLU A 67 3.31 2.37 12.23
C GLU A 67 3.32 1.42 13.43
N ALA A 68 2.15 0.94 13.80
CA ALA A 68 2.06 0.02 14.92
C ALA A 68 2.78 -1.27 14.64
N ALA A 69 2.80 -1.69 13.39
CA ALA A 69 3.51 -2.90 13.00
C ALA A 69 4.99 -2.65 12.75
N ARG A 70 5.42 -1.41 12.91
CA ARG A 70 6.81 -1.01 12.71
C ARG A 70 7.27 -1.26 11.29
N ILE A 71 6.37 -1.05 10.34
CA ILE A 71 6.70 -1.16 8.94
C ILE A 71 6.85 0.24 8.39
N GLN A 72 8.05 0.54 7.92
CA GLN A 72 8.35 1.85 7.42
C GLN A 72 7.96 1.96 5.96
N VAL A 73 7.16 2.95 5.64
CA VAL A 73 6.74 3.19 4.27
C VAL A 73 7.72 4.16 3.64
N LYS A 74 8.27 3.76 2.50
CA LYS A 74 9.26 4.59 1.83
C LYS A 74 8.61 5.64 0.96
N GLN A 75 7.44 5.37 0.43
CA GLN A 75 6.80 6.30 -0.45
C GLN A 75 5.31 6.05 -0.49
N TRP A 76 4.54 7.12 -0.47
CA TRP A 76 3.10 7.05 -0.59
C TRP A 76 2.71 7.59 -1.94
N ASN A 77 1.95 6.81 -2.68
CA ASN A 77 1.51 7.22 -4.01
C ASN A 77 0.00 7.17 -4.10
N ARG A 78 -0.55 8.12 -4.82
CA ARG A 78 -1.96 8.12 -5.13
C ARG A 78 -2.14 7.87 -6.58
N MET A 79 -3.00 6.93 -6.90
CA MET A 79 -3.35 6.69 -8.28
C MET A 79 -4.68 7.32 -8.55
N GLU A 80 -4.72 8.16 -9.53
CA GLU A 80 -5.98 8.81 -9.85
C GLU A 80 -6.60 8.32 -11.14
#